data_b3cf890be56c48b8507eb597adb910cd
#
_entry.id   b3cf890be56c48b8507eb597adb910cd
#
_cell.length_a   1.000
_cell.length_b   1.000
_cell.length_c   1.000
_cell.angle_alpha   90.00
_cell.angle_beta   90.00
_cell.angle_gamma   90.00
#
_symmetry.space_group_name_H-M   'P 1'
#
loop_
_entity.id
_entity.type
_entity.pdbx_description
1 polymer ?
#
loop_
_entity_poly.entity_id
_entity_poly.type
_entity_poly.pdbx_seq_one_letter_code
_entity_poly.pdbx_strand_id
1 'polypeptide(L)'
;MSNQEPQERTDAVDELDELMTDESVEPGMSYTIEYDDDTDSADAGADDTDTADSTDAEPEATAEPSADGAGTGDEEAQAAANTAAAALDEPDEEDSTDDVDDSVFRAYPMFSMRGVTVTDAKTGEHIWNDLSMRCEAGTSYGVLVDAHNTRQHDTLVALMAGFAHPAEGSVMTKSTPLHDLTPLELRGHRIGVLLQQFALRGDLSAAANLEYAMDASNRNYLKPIAVLAQELLTRVGFAPSGDDNATQAERSRALVRTLGAVDRARVMVACAIATDPDIVLADEPTATLDEADAATILDLLRAQVHGESKQRTVIVVTTDPHVAGAMDETIDLTH
;
A
#
# COMPACT_ATOMS: atom_id res chain seq x y z
N MET A 1 -56.17 52.16 9.71
CA MET A 1 -56.18 50.73 9.37
C MET A 1 -55.25 50.57 8.17
N SER A 2 -54.00 50.55 8.44
CA SER A 2 -52.93 50.64 7.43
C SER A 2 -52.22 49.32 7.38
N ASN A 3 -52.24 48.73 6.20
CA ASN A 3 -51.40 47.62 5.82
C ASN A 3 -49.93 48.09 5.84
N GLN A 4 -49.06 47.33 6.52
CA GLN A 4 -47.64 47.32 6.28
C GLN A 4 -47.21 45.86 6.00
N GLU A 5 -46.89 45.62 4.74
CA GLU A 5 -46.14 44.44 4.28
C GLU A 5 -44.66 44.63 4.67
N PRO A 6 -43.96 43.52 4.97
CA PRO A 6 -42.52 43.57 5.25
C PRO A 6 -41.71 43.46 3.96
N GLN A 7 -41.00 44.51 3.61
CA GLN A 7 -39.86 44.53 2.68
C GLN A 7 -38.60 44.19 3.47
N GLU A 8 -38.23 42.94 3.57
CA GLU A 8 -36.91 42.51 4.01
C GLU A 8 -36.66 41.05 3.55
N ARG A 9 -36.33 40.88 2.28
CA ARG A 9 -35.85 39.60 1.76
C ARG A 9 -35.11 39.67 0.42
N THR A 10 -34.60 40.81 0.03
CA THR A 10 -33.90 40.97 -1.26
C THR A 10 -32.44 41.38 -1.12
N ASP A 11 -31.97 41.72 0.06
CA ASP A 11 -30.57 42.24 0.21
C ASP A 11 -29.53 41.15 0.57
N ALA A 12 -29.94 39.90 0.78
CA ALA A 12 -29.04 38.83 1.14
C ALA A 12 -28.57 37.94 -0.05
N VAL A 13 -29.05 38.22 -1.25
CA VAL A 13 -28.67 37.41 -2.44
C VAL A 13 -27.65 38.17 -3.29
N ASP A 14 -27.58 39.50 -3.20
CA ASP A 14 -26.61 40.30 -3.95
C ASP A 14 -25.21 40.36 -3.29
N GLU A 15 -25.09 40.03 -1.99
CA GLU A 15 -23.78 39.97 -1.29
C GLU A 15 -23.01 38.69 -1.51
N LEU A 16 -23.63 37.65 -2.07
CA LEU A 16 -22.95 36.36 -2.38
C LEU A 16 -22.35 36.32 -3.79
N ASP A 17 -22.76 37.21 -4.69
CA ASP A 17 -22.22 37.26 -6.04
C ASP A 17 -20.93 38.14 -6.15
N GLU A 18 -20.67 39.02 -5.18
CA GLU A 18 -19.44 39.82 -5.15
C GLU A 18 -18.25 39.10 -4.51
N LEU A 19 -18.44 37.96 -3.84
CA LEU A 19 -17.36 37.16 -3.23
C LEU A 19 -16.80 36.07 -4.17
N MET A 20 -17.34 35.92 -5.38
CA MET A 20 -16.89 34.90 -6.34
C MET A 20 -16.07 35.45 -7.52
N THR A 21 -15.61 36.70 -7.47
CA THR A 21 -14.71 37.26 -8.49
C THR A 21 -13.40 37.76 -7.87
N ASP A 22 -12.64 36.88 -7.19
CA ASP A 22 -11.22 37.09 -6.99
C ASP A 22 -10.43 36.14 -7.90
N GLU A 23 -10.09 36.72 -9.04
CA GLU A 23 -9.30 36.15 -10.13
C GLU A 23 -7.81 36.24 -9.73
N SER A 24 -7.34 35.32 -8.86
CA SER A 24 -5.92 35.08 -8.66
C SER A 24 -5.64 33.68 -8.09
N VAL A 25 -6.16 32.63 -8.75
CA VAL A 25 -5.66 31.28 -8.56
C VAL A 25 -4.75 30.96 -9.74
N GLU A 26 -3.45 31.07 -9.50
CA GLU A 26 -2.44 30.53 -10.41
C GLU A 26 -2.72 29.05 -10.67
N PRO A 27 -2.72 28.57 -11.93
CA PRO A 27 -3.02 27.18 -12.21
C PRO A 27 -1.89 26.29 -11.71
N GLY A 28 -2.20 25.48 -10.72
CA GLY A 28 -1.36 24.36 -10.31
C GLY A 28 -1.09 23.44 -11.49
N MET A 29 0.10 22.88 -11.55
CA MET A 29 0.65 22.02 -12.59
C MET A 29 -0.40 21.06 -13.16
N SER A 30 -0.83 21.33 -14.38
CA SER A 30 -1.61 20.40 -15.18
C SER A 30 -0.63 19.45 -15.87
N TYR A 31 -0.68 18.18 -15.48
CA TYR A 31 -0.04 17.13 -16.26
C TYR A 31 -0.92 16.86 -17.48
N THR A 32 -0.45 17.26 -18.65
CA THR A 32 -1.01 16.84 -19.92
C THR A 32 -0.33 15.52 -20.29
N ILE A 33 -1.05 14.43 -20.26
CA ILE A 33 -0.60 13.16 -20.83
C ILE A 33 -0.90 13.25 -22.33
N GLU A 34 0.12 13.46 -23.14
CA GLU A 34 0.03 13.30 -24.61
C GLU A 34 0.09 11.80 -24.90
N TYR A 35 -1.00 11.26 -25.43
CA TYR A 35 -1.01 9.94 -26.03
C TYR A 35 -0.61 10.13 -27.49
N ASP A 36 0.54 9.58 -27.88
CA ASP A 36 0.91 9.42 -29.27
C ASP A 36 -0.03 8.38 -29.90
N ASP A 37 -0.96 8.89 -30.72
CA ASP A 37 -1.93 8.09 -31.47
C ASP A 37 -1.33 7.81 -32.85
N ASP A 38 -0.33 6.90 -32.91
CA ASP A 38 0.19 6.39 -34.17
C ASP A 38 -0.75 5.31 -34.73
N THR A 39 -1.89 5.75 -35.26
CA THR A 39 -2.69 4.93 -36.18
C THR A 39 -2.30 5.25 -37.63
N ASP A 40 -1.38 4.45 -38.12
CA ASP A 40 -1.08 4.39 -39.54
C ASP A 40 -2.20 3.64 -40.25
N SER A 41 -2.97 4.41 -41.04
CA SER A 41 -4.04 3.93 -41.93
C SER A 41 -3.45 3.50 -43.25
N ALA A 42 -3.57 2.23 -43.62
CA ALA A 42 -3.42 1.75 -44.99
C ALA A 42 -4.61 0.89 -45.41
N ASP A 43 -5.38 1.50 -46.15
CA ASP A 43 -6.22 1.31 -47.33
C ASP A 43 -6.43 -0.11 -47.88
N ALA A 44 -7.68 -0.28 -48.24
CA ALA A 44 -8.52 -1.19 -48.98
C ALA A 44 -7.90 -2.17 -50.02
N GLY A 45 -8.57 -3.33 -50.07
CA GLY A 45 -8.54 -4.21 -51.25
C GLY A 45 -9.42 -5.45 -51.00
N ALA A 46 -10.64 -5.39 -51.51
CA ALA A 46 -11.56 -6.51 -51.66
C ALA A 46 -11.02 -7.48 -52.71
N ASP A 47 -11.19 -8.79 -52.51
CA ASP A 47 -11.84 -9.64 -53.52
C ASP A 47 -12.15 -11.05 -53.00
N ASP A 48 -13.22 -11.57 -53.57
CA ASP A 48 -13.97 -12.80 -53.36
C ASP A 48 -13.20 -14.09 -53.66
N THR A 49 -13.79 -15.17 -53.17
CA THR A 49 -14.05 -16.54 -53.67
C THR A 49 -13.44 -17.67 -52.85
N ASP A 50 -14.29 -18.38 -52.14
CA ASP A 50 -15.00 -19.63 -52.40
C ASP A 50 -14.16 -20.92 -52.38
N THR A 51 -14.79 -21.93 -51.79
CA THR A 51 -14.65 -23.41 -51.88
C THR A 51 -13.68 -24.15 -50.97
N ALA A 52 -14.33 -24.77 -49.99
CA ALA A 52 -14.53 -26.23 -49.77
C ALA A 52 -13.33 -27.19 -49.75
N ASP A 53 -13.42 -28.00 -48.76
CA ASP A 53 -13.34 -29.47 -48.72
C ASP A 53 -12.17 -30.15 -48.01
N SER A 54 -12.55 -30.79 -46.93
CA SER A 54 -12.33 -32.13 -46.44
C SER A 54 -10.92 -32.69 -46.24
N THR A 55 -10.94 -33.47 -45.17
CA THR A 55 -10.34 -34.80 -44.85
C THR A 55 -9.09 -34.77 -43.98
N ASP A 56 -9.31 -35.24 -42.75
CA ASP A 56 -8.94 -36.58 -42.20
C ASP A 56 -7.46 -36.96 -42.28
N ALA A 57 -6.84 -37.13 -41.12
CA ALA A 57 -6.15 -38.33 -40.71
C ALA A 57 -5.21 -38.10 -39.52
N GLU A 58 -5.56 -38.60 -38.37
CA GLU A 58 -4.55 -39.23 -37.49
C GLU A 58 -3.92 -40.45 -38.18
N PRO A 59 -2.71 -40.85 -37.81
CA PRO A 59 -2.64 -42.00 -36.96
C PRO A 59 -1.57 -42.01 -35.85
N GLU A 60 -1.94 -42.79 -34.89
CA GLU A 60 -1.23 -43.42 -33.80
C GLU A 60 0.19 -43.96 -34.09
N ALA A 61 0.87 -44.11 -32.95
CA ALA A 61 1.53 -45.29 -32.45
C ALA A 61 3.05 -45.31 -32.32
N THR A 62 3.42 -45.46 -31.05
CA THR A 62 4.34 -46.45 -30.48
C THR A 62 5.81 -46.46 -30.87
N ALA A 63 6.68 -46.30 -29.88
CA ALA A 63 7.53 -47.38 -29.37
C ALA A 63 8.64 -46.80 -28.46
N GLU A 64 8.66 -47.23 -27.20
CA GLU A 64 9.93 -47.43 -26.49
C GLU A 64 10.70 -48.62 -27.08
N PRO A 65 12.03 -48.65 -26.92
CA PRO A 65 12.60 -49.53 -25.93
C PRO A 65 13.88 -49.08 -25.21
N SER A 66 13.91 -49.39 -23.97
CA SER A 66 14.91 -50.11 -23.14
C SER A 66 16.41 -49.95 -23.42
N ALA A 67 17.11 -49.60 -22.36
CA ALA A 67 18.18 -50.32 -21.66
C ALA A 67 19.65 -50.02 -21.98
N ASP A 68 20.37 -49.87 -20.87
CA ASP A 68 21.75 -50.21 -20.56
C ASP A 68 22.90 -49.33 -21.05
N GLY A 69 23.62 -48.87 -20.04
CA GLY A 69 24.95 -48.30 -20.19
C GLY A 69 25.50 -47.70 -18.90
N ALA A 70 26.00 -48.58 -18.03
CA ALA A 70 26.77 -48.19 -16.84
C ALA A 70 28.00 -47.34 -17.21
N GLY A 71 28.27 -46.28 -16.42
CA GLY A 71 29.48 -45.49 -16.52
C GLY A 71 29.77 -44.77 -15.20
N THR A 72 30.42 -45.50 -14.32
CA THR A 72 31.16 -45.01 -13.13
C THR A 72 32.04 -43.83 -13.45
N GLY A 73 31.89 -42.70 -12.72
CA GLY A 73 32.79 -41.57 -12.91
C GLY A 73 32.73 -40.39 -11.91
N ASP A 74 31.90 -40.46 -10.87
CA ASP A 74 31.70 -39.31 -9.97
C ASP A 74 32.12 -39.52 -8.49
N GLU A 75 32.78 -40.63 -8.16
CA GLU A 75 33.29 -40.83 -6.78
C GLU A 75 34.72 -40.31 -6.53
N GLU A 76 35.53 -40.00 -7.54
CA GLU A 76 36.89 -39.50 -7.35
C GLU A 76 37.01 -37.97 -7.22
N ALA A 77 36.00 -37.19 -7.59
CA ALA A 77 36.01 -35.74 -7.48
C ALA A 77 35.62 -35.23 -6.07
N GLN A 78 34.96 -36.05 -5.27
CA GLN A 78 34.54 -35.66 -3.91
C GLN A 78 35.58 -35.99 -2.81
N ALA A 79 36.50 -36.91 -3.12
CA ALA A 79 37.57 -37.27 -2.19
C ALA A 79 38.77 -36.28 -2.20
N ALA A 80 38.93 -35.52 -3.28
CA ALA A 80 39.98 -34.53 -3.38
C ALA A 80 39.69 -33.19 -2.68
N ALA A 81 38.42 -32.90 -2.43
CA ALA A 81 37.99 -31.68 -1.73
C ALA A 81 38.10 -31.76 -0.19
N ASN A 82 38.12 -32.98 0.35
CA ASN A 82 38.18 -33.19 1.80
C ASN A 82 39.59 -33.37 2.37
N THR A 83 40.65 -33.41 1.53
CA THR A 83 42.03 -33.60 1.99
C THR A 83 42.82 -32.28 2.05
N ALA A 84 42.25 -31.18 1.57
CA ALA A 84 42.92 -29.88 1.60
C ALA A 84 42.56 -29.03 2.85
N ALA A 85 41.70 -29.52 3.74
CA ALA A 85 41.27 -28.79 4.93
C ALA A 85 41.97 -29.19 6.23
N ALA A 86 43.02 -30.01 6.17
CA ALA A 86 43.70 -30.55 7.35
C ALA A 86 45.17 -30.13 7.49
N ALA A 87 45.56 -28.95 7.02
CA ALA A 87 46.89 -28.41 7.26
C ALA A 87 46.82 -26.88 7.31
N LEU A 88 46.25 -26.33 8.38
CA LEU A 88 46.54 -24.96 8.79
C LEU A 88 46.93 -25.00 10.27
N ASP A 89 48.18 -24.67 10.47
CA ASP A 89 48.93 -24.41 11.70
C ASP A 89 48.07 -23.62 12.71
N GLU A 90 48.19 -24.03 13.98
CA GLU A 90 47.69 -23.22 15.10
C GLU A 90 48.60 -21.98 15.25
N PRO A 91 48.06 -20.77 15.24
CA PRO A 91 48.79 -19.63 15.79
C PRO A 91 48.34 -19.36 17.22
N ASP A 92 49.36 -19.04 18.02
CA ASP A 92 49.39 -18.66 19.40
C ASP A 92 48.20 -17.81 19.90
N GLU A 93 47.72 -18.14 21.09
CA GLU A 93 46.80 -17.34 21.91
C GLU A 93 47.49 -15.98 22.24
N GLU A 94 47.19 -14.94 21.48
CA GLU A 94 47.28 -13.56 21.94
C GLU A 94 45.86 -12.98 21.97
N ASP A 95 45.48 -12.65 23.20
CA ASP A 95 44.34 -11.90 23.68
C ASP A 95 44.03 -10.68 22.79
N SER A 96 43.18 -10.87 21.76
CA SER A 96 42.46 -9.81 21.10
C SER A 96 40.98 -10.06 21.41
N THR A 97 40.45 -9.23 22.25
CA THR A 97 38.99 -9.03 22.35
C THR A 97 38.53 -8.67 20.93
N ASP A 98 38.19 -9.71 20.17
CA ASP A 98 37.49 -9.57 18.91
C ASP A 98 36.16 -8.86 19.24
N ASP A 99 36.12 -7.56 18.98
CA ASP A 99 34.87 -6.87 18.65
C ASP A 99 34.30 -7.60 17.42
N VAL A 100 33.65 -8.72 17.69
CA VAL A 100 32.79 -9.39 16.71
C VAL A 100 31.89 -8.27 16.21
N ASP A 101 32.08 -7.90 14.95
CA ASP A 101 31.30 -6.85 14.31
C ASP A 101 29.82 -7.24 14.40
N ASP A 102 29.18 -6.80 15.48
CA ASP A 102 27.76 -7.02 15.79
C ASP A 102 26.87 -6.38 14.71
N SER A 103 27.49 -5.73 13.73
CA SER A 103 26.81 -5.12 12.57
C SER A 103 26.23 -6.16 11.61
N VAL A 104 26.78 -7.39 11.58
CA VAL A 104 26.35 -8.46 10.67
C VAL A 104 24.95 -8.99 11.06
N PHE A 105 24.54 -8.83 12.32
CA PHE A 105 23.23 -9.27 12.84
C PHE A 105 22.29 -8.13 13.19
N ARG A 106 22.58 -6.88 12.81
CA ARG A 106 21.65 -5.78 13.02
C ARG A 106 20.39 -6.01 12.18
N ALA A 107 19.32 -6.43 12.84
CA ALA A 107 18.00 -6.39 12.23
C ALA A 107 17.68 -4.91 11.90
N TYR A 108 17.48 -4.62 10.62
CA TYR A 108 17.03 -3.30 10.19
C TYR A 108 15.58 -3.12 10.64
N PRO A 109 15.19 -1.93 11.16
CA PRO A 109 13.79 -1.62 11.42
C PRO A 109 12.98 -1.77 10.13
N MET A 110 11.73 -2.19 10.25
CA MET A 110 10.86 -2.34 9.07
C MET A 110 10.63 -1.00 8.38
N PHE A 111 10.48 0.07 9.20
CA PHE A 111 10.38 1.45 8.74
C PHE A 111 11.26 2.35 9.61
N SER A 112 11.91 3.33 9.01
CA SER A 112 12.65 4.36 9.77
C SER A 112 12.72 5.69 9.03
N MET A 113 12.75 6.74 9.81
CA MET A 113 13.10 8.10 9.40
C MET A 113 14.35 8.52 10.18
N ARG A 114 15.31 9.17 9.53
CA ARG A 114 16.59 9.56 10.15
C ARG A 114 16.94 10.98 9.74
N GLY A 115 16.93 11.89 10.71
CA GLY A 115 17.31 13.28 10.51
C GLY A 115 16.49 13.99 9.43
N VAL A 116 15.20 13.63 9.32
CA VAL A 116 14.35 14.14 8.24
C VAL A 116 13.99 15.60 8.49
N THR A 117 14.39 16.46 7.54
CA THR A 117 14.06 17.86 7.53
C THR A 117 13.25 18.21 6.29
N VAL A 118 12.13 18.89 6.49
CA VAL A 118 11.26 19.39 5.43
C VAL A 118 11.03 20.88 5.64
N THR A 119 11.30 21.66 4.59
CA THR A 119 11.16 23.11 4.59
C THR A 119 10.05 23.53 3.64
N ASP A 120 9.24 24.47 4.07
CA ASP A 120 8.26 25.12 3.22
C ASP A 120 8.96 25.95 2.14
N ALA A 121 8.72 25.62 0.88
CA ALA A 121 9.33 26.32 -0.25
C ALA A 121 8.91 27.80 -0.36
N LYS A 122 7.76 28.19 0.24
CA LYS A 122 7.25 29.57 0.18
C LYS A 122 7.74 30.43 1.33
N THR A 123 7.76 29.89 2.55
CA THR A 123 8.10 30.63 3.77
C THR A 123 9.55 30.44 4.21
N GLY A 124 10.18 29.36 3.79
CA GLY A 124 11.52 28.96 4.26
C GLY A 124 11.52 28.38 5.68
N GLU A 125 10.37 28.22 6.32
CA GLU A 125 10.25 27.65 7.66
C GLU A 125 10.29 26.12 7.61
N HIS A 126 10.86 25.51 8.65
CA HIS A 126 10.83 24.04 8.77
C HIS A 126 9.43 23.58 9.17
N ILE A 127 8.87 22.68 8.37
CA ILE A 127 7.66 21.91 8.72
C ILE A 127 8.06 20.80 9.70
N TRP A 128 9.13 20.09 9.37
CA TRP A 128 9.80 19.12 10.23
C TRP A 128 11.30 19.44 10.26
N ASN A 129 11.92 19.30 11.42
CA ASN A 129 13.34 19.53 11.61
C ASN A 129 13.96 18.38 12.40
N ASP A 130 14.92 17.67 11.78
CA ASP A 130 15.67 16.54 12.38
C ASP A 130 14.76 15.42 12.93
N LEU A 131 13.65 15.13 12.24
CA LEU A 131 12.72 14.10 12.67
C LEU A 131 13.34 12.71 12.50
N SER A 132 13.37 11.95 13.61
CA SER A 132 13.88 10.58 13.61
C SER A 132 12.91 9.66 14.33
N MET A 133 12.56 8.51 13.71
CA MET A 133 11.71 7.47 14.29
C MET A 133 12.06 6.10 13.73
N ARG A 134 11.68 5.04 14.46
CA ARG A 134 11.91 3.65 14.09
C ARG A 134 10.70 2.82 14.42
N CYS A 135 10.33 1.92 13.49
CA CYS A 135 9.24 0.96 13.67
C CYS A 135 9.75 -0.43 13.30
N GLU A 136 9.68 -1.35 14.25
CA GLU A 136 10.16 -2.73 14.09
C GLU A 136 9.07 -3.62 13.47
N ALA A 137 9.48 -4.75 12.92
CA ALA A 137 8.55 -5.75 12.41
C ALA A 137 7.76 -6.40 13.56
N GLY A 138 6.49 -6.74 13.31
CA GLY A 138 5.67 -7.45 14.29
C GLY A 138 5.08 -6.54 15.39
N THR A 139 5.06 -5.23 15.17
CA THR A 139 4.57 -4.24 16.14
C THR A 139 3.65 -3.23 15.46
N SER A 140 2.62 -2.79 16.16
CA SER A 140 1.76 -1.69 15.75
C SER A 140 2.15 -0.40 16.46
N TYR A 141 2.20 0.71 15.71
CA TYR A 141 2.61 2.03 16.20
C TYR A 141 1.49 3.03 16.02
N GLY A 142 1.20 3.79 17.08
CA GLY A 142 0.37 4.99 17.01
C GLY A 142 1.28 6.22 16.97
N VAL A 143 1.29 6.93 15.86
CA VAL A 143 2.06 8.16 15.68
C VAL A 143 1.14 9.34 15.95
N LEU A 144 1.32 9.98 17.10
CA LEU A 144 0.53 11.12 17.53
C LEU A 144 1.13 12.42 16.96
N VAL A 145 0.31 13.19 16.25
CA VAL A 145 0.67 14.49 15.69
C VAL A 145 -0.21 15.59 16.23
N ASP A 146 0.25 16.85 16.16
CA ASP A 146 -0.51 18.00 16.64
C ASP A 146 -1.76 18.25 15.77
N ALA A 147 -2.95 18.21 16.41
CA ALA A 147 -4.24 18.46 15.77
C ALA A 147 -4.37 19.89 15.19
N HIS A 148 -3.55 20.85 15.65
CA HIS A 148 -3.56 22.22 15.18
C HIS A 148 -2.62 22.46 13.99
N ASN A 149 -1.80 21.47 13.62
CA ASN A 149 -0.83 21.57 12.55
C ASN A 149 -1.08 20.54 11.44
N THR A 150 -2.16 20.75 10.69
CA THR A 150 -2.54 19.90 9.55
C THR A 150 -1.38 19.75 8.55
N ARG A 151 -0.55 20.79 8.41
CA ARG A 151 0.57 20.76 7.48
C ARG A 151 1.67 19.79 7.89
N GLN A 152 1.99 19.69 9.18
CA GLN A 152 2.90 18.67 9.71
C GLN A 152 2.34 17.28 9.49
N HIS A 153 1.05 17.09 9.80
CA HIS A 153 0.35 15.84 9.59
C HIS A 153 0.42 15.39 8.11
N ASP A 154 -0.04 16.20 7.19
CA ASP A 154 -0.08 15.88 5.76
C ASP A 154 1.32 15.60 5.19
N THR A 155 2.31 16.42 5.61
CA THR A 155 3.70 16.23 5.19
C THR A 155 4.27 14.92 5.72
N LEU A 156 4.00 14.56 6.99
CA LEU A 156 4.44 13.30 7.58
C LEU A 156 3.87 12.11 6.82
N VAL A 157 2.54 12.09 6.60
CA VAL A 157 1.87 11.04 5.84
C VAL A 157 2.43 10.93 4.42
N ALA A 158 2.66 12.07 3.74
CA ALA A 158 3.24 12.10 2.40
C ALA A 158 4.66 11.52 2.36
N LEU A 159 5.51 11.83 3.34
CA LEU A 159 6.86 11.27 3.47
C LEU A 159 6.81 9.76 3.74
N MET A 160 6.00 9.34 4.71
CA MET A 160 5.88 7.93 5.08
C MET A 160 5.31 7.08 3.95
N ALA A 161 4.38 7.64 3.19
CA ALA A 161 3.79 7.00 2.03
C ALA A 161 4.70 7.06 0.78
N GLY A 162 5.81 7.79 0.80
CA GLY A 162 6.69 7.96 -0.37
C GLY A 162 6.09 8.84 -1.46
N PHE A 163 5.14 9.73 -1.13
CA PHE A 163 4.61 10.75 -2.04
C PHE A 163 5.47 12.00 -2.06
N ALA A 164 6.27 12.22 -1.01
CA ALA A 164 7.19 13.33 -0.89
C ALA A 164 8.58 12.83 -0.47
N HIS A 165 9.59 13.66 -0.76
CA HIS A 165 10.96 13.40 -0.35
C HIS A 165 11.42 14.48 0.64
N PRO A 166 12.21 14.14 1.67
CA PRO A 166 12.74 15.13 2.58
C PRO A 166 13.83 15.96 1.90
N ALA A 167 14.04 17.20 2.38
CA ALA A 167 15.14 18.04 1.94
C ALA A 167 16.50 17.53 2.47
N GLU A 168 16.49 17.02 3.71
CA GLU A 168 17.62 16.39 4.37
C GLU A 168 17.17 15.13 5.11
N GLY A 169 18.11 14.23 5.35
CA GLY A 169 17.83 12.95 6.01
C GLY A 169 17.32 11.88 5.07
N SER A 170 16.73 10.82 5.62
CA SER A 170 16.27 9.69 4.83
C SER A 170 15.03 9.03 5.43
N VAL A 171 14.12 8.57 4.56
CA VAL A 171 12.99 7.69 4.90
C VAL A 171 13.26 6.33 4.28
N MET A 172 13.23 5.28 5.09
CA MET A 172 13.70 3.95 4.69
C MET A 172 12.68 2.86 5.05
N THR A 173 12.63 1.85 4.20
CA THR A 173 12.00 0.57 4.54
C THR A 173 13.10 -0.50 4.58
N LYS A 174 13.27 -1.15 5.72
CA LYS A 174 14.43 -2.02 5.99
C LYS A 174 15.74 -1.24 5.75
N SER A 175 16.56 -1.70 4.84
CA SER A 175 17.84 -1.04 4.45
C SER A 175 17.73 -0.16 3.22
N THR A 176 16.53 -0.03 2.60
CA THR A 176 16.37 0.65 1.31
C THR A 176 15.66 2.00 1.50
N PRO A 177 16.25 3.11 1.04
CA PRO A 177 15.57 4.40 1.01
C PRO A 177 14.34 4.35 0.11
N LEU A 178 13.25 5.04 0.51
CA LEU A 178 12.00 5.02 -0.28
C LEU A 178 12.17 5.64 -1.68
N HIS A 179 13.07 6.62 -1.82
CA HIS A 179 13.33 7.28 -3.11
C HIS A 179 14.08 6.40 -4.12
N ASP A 180 14.70 5.31 -3.67
CA ASP A 180 15.37 4.34 -4.55
C ASP A 180 14.40 3.28 -5.10
N LEU A 181 13.17 3.23 -4.54
CA LEU A 181 12.13 2.30 -4.96
C LEU A 181 11.26 2.92 -6.04
N THR A 182 10.93 2.15 -7.05
CA THR A 182 9.90 2.56 -8.01
C THR A 182 8.53 2.62 -7.32
N PRO A 183 7.59 3.47 -7.81
CA PRO A 183 6.24 3.51 -7.27
C PRO A 183 5.55 2.14 -7.25
N LEU A 184 5.82 1.30 -8.24
CA LEU A 184 5.27 -0.05 -8.34
C LEU A 184 5.83 -0.97 -7.25
N GLU A 185 7.14 -0.97 -7.01
CA GLU A 185 7.77 -1.74 -5.93
C GLU A 185 7.26 -1.28 -4.56
N LEU A 186 7.17 0.04 -4.37
CA LEU A 186 6.72 0.62 -3.12
C LEU A 186 5.27 0.21 -2.81
N ARG A 187 4.34 0.38 -3.76
CA ARG A 187 2.90 0.08 -3.58
C ARG A 187 2.59 -1.41 -3.73
N GLY A 188 3.31 -2.12 -4.57
CA GLY A 188 3.08 -3.55 -4.81
C GLY A 188 3.58 -4.45 -3.69
N HIS A 189 4.59 -4.03 -2.91
CA HIS A 189 5.26 -4.94 -1.97
C HIS A 189 5.61 -4.34 -0.61
N ARG A 190 5.84 -3.02 -0.51
CA ARG A 190 6.41 -2.44 0.69
C ARG A 190 5.39 -1.80 1.60
N ILE A 191 4.57 -0.90 1.06
CA ILE A 191 3.66 -0.09 1.85
C ILE A 191 2.25 -0.16 1.28
N GLY A 192 1.33 -0.73 2.05
CA GLY A 192 -0.11 -0.58 1.85
C GLY A 192 -0.60 0.65 2.58
N VAL A 193 -1.36 1.49 1.91
CA VAL A 193 -1.77 2.78 2.44
C VAL A 193 -3.29 2.85 2.59
N LEU A 194 -3.73 3.31 3.75
CA LEU A 194 -5.11 3.65 4.06
C LEU A 194 -5.14 5.15 4.37
N LEU A 195 -5.56 5.95 3.41
CA LEU A 195 -5.66 7.40 3.54
C LEU A 195 -7.07 7.81 3.95
N GLN A 196 -7.19 8.90 4.69
CA GLN A 196 -8.48 9.45 5.09
C GLN A 196 -9.36 9.81 3.88
N GLN A 197 -8.76 10.32 2.81
CA GLN A 197 -9.45 10.73 1.59
C GLN A 197 -8.97 9.89 0.38
N PHE A 198 -9.87 9.67 -0.58
CA PHE A 198 -9.58 9.02 -1.88
C PHE A 198 -9.11 7.56 -1.82
N ALA A 199 -9.29 6.89 -0.68
CA ALA A 199 -8.85 5.51 -0.52
C ALA A 199 -9.68 4.51 -1.35
N LEU A 200 -10.96 4.79 -1.64
CA LEU A 200 -11.87 3.91 -2.36
C LEU A 200 -12.64 4.63 -3.47
N ARG A 201 -12.86 3.94 -4.56
CA ARG A 201 -13.77 4.37 -5.61
C ARG A 201 -15.21 4.04 -5.22
N GLY A 202 -16.02 5.07 -4.97
CA GLY A 202 -17.42 4.91 -4.53
C GLY A 202 -18.35 4.35 -5.60
N ASP A 203 -17.99 4.46 -6.88
CA ASP A 203 -18.71 3.94 -8.04
C ASP A 203 -18.41 2.44 -8.30
N LEU A 204 -17.41 1.89 -7.66
CA LEU A 204 -17.09 0.47 -7.71
C LEU A 204 -17.66 -0.28 -6.50
N SER A 205 -17.82 -1.58 -6.65
CA SER A 205 -18.16 -2.47 -5.53
C SER A 205 -16.95 -2.67 -4.59
N ALA A 206 -17.21 -3.22 -3.41
CA ALA A 206 -16.15 -3.58 -2.47
C ALA A 206 -15.14 -4.54 -3.12
N ALA A 207 -15.62 -5.62 -3.77
CA ALA A 207 -14.74 -6.57 -4.47
C ALA A 207 -13.94 -5.89 -5.60
N ALA A 208 -14.60 -5.07 -6.42
CA ALA A 208 -13.95 -4.41 -7.55
C ALA A 208 -12.86 -3.40 -7.12
N ASN A 209 -12.98 -2.76 -5.95
CA ASN A 209 -11.90 -1.93 -5.40
C ASN A 209 -10.66 -2.76 -5.06
N LEU A 210 -10.85 -3.95 -4.47
CA LEU A 210 -9.75 -4.86 -4.17
C LEU A 210 -9.12 -5.44 -5.45
N GLU A 211 -9.95 -5.88 -6.39
CA GLU A 211 -9.49 -6.39 -7.70
C GLU A 211 -8.65 -5.35 -8.42
N TYR A 212 -9.10 -4.09 -8.43
CA TYR A 212 -8.37 -2.97 -9.01
C TYR A 212 -7.02 -2.74 -8.32
N ALA A 213 -6.98 -2.76 -6.99
CA ALA A 213 -5.73 -2.58 -6.23
C ALA A 213 -4.72 -3.72 -6.49
N MET A 214 -5.22 -4.97 -6.58
CA MET A 214 -4.38 -6.13 -6.88
C MET A 214 -3.85 -6.09 -8.32
N ASP A 215 -4.70 -5.78 -9.29
CA ASP A 215 -4.34 -5.70 -10.70
C ASP A 215 -3.29 -4.61 -10.93
N ALA A 216 -3.51 -3.42 -10.35
CA ALA A 216 -2.57 -2.30 -10.42
C ALA A 216 -1.20 -2.60 -9.78
N SER A 217 -1.09 -3.60 -8.90
CA SER A 217 0.17 -3.98 -8.26
C SER A 217 1.12 -4.74 -9.19
N ASN A 218 0.64 -5.21 -10.34
CA ASN A 218 1.38 -6.04 -11.29
C ASN A 218 2.03 -7.28 -10.66
N ARG A 219 1.43 -7.82 -9.57
CA ARG A 219 1.89 -9.05 -8.91
C ARG A 219 1.26 -10.28 -9.57
N ASN A 220 2.03 -11.36 -9.59
CA ASN A 220 1.48 -12.67 -9.93
C ASN A 220 0.87 -13.31 -8.69
N TYR A 221 -0.41 -13.59 -8.74
CA TYR A 221 -1.15 -14.25 -7.68
C TYR A 221 -1.36 -15.74 -8.01
N LEU A 222 -1.24 -16.60 -7.00
CA LEU A 222 -1.46 -18.04 -7.16
C LEU A 222 -2.93 -18.42 -7.36
N LYS A 223 -3.84 -17.56 -6.90
CA LYS A 223 -5.29 -17.73 -7.07
C LYS A 223 -5.82 -16.61 -7.95
N PRO A 224 -6.98 -16.79 -8.61
CA PRO A 224 -7.67 -15.70 -9.29
C PRO A 224 -7.91 -14.50 -8.35
N ILE A 225 -7.67 -13.29 -8.83
CA ILE A 225 -7.80 -12.06 -8.05
C ILE A 225 -9.19 -11.93 -7.42
N ALA A 226 -10.26 -12.27 -8.17
CA ALA A 226 -11.62 -12.24 -7.65
C ALA A 226 -11.84 -13.17 -6.43
N VAL A 227 -11.17 -14.33 -6.39
CA VAL A 227 -11.22 -15.24 -5.24
C VAL A 227 -10.50 -14.63 -4.04
N LEU A 228 -9.31 -14.08 -4.26
CA LEU A 228 -8.53 -13.42 -3.21
C LEU A 228 -9.26 -12.20 -2.64
N ALA A 229 -9.93 -11.42 -3.49
CA ALA A 229 -10.76 -10.29 -3.04
C ALA A 229 -11.86 -10.73 -2.08
N GLN A 230 -12.55 -11.86 -2.38
CA GLN A 230 -13.57 -12.43 -1.49
C GLN A 230 -12.97 -12.92 -0.16
N GLU A 231 -11.83 -13.61 -0.22
CA GLU A 231 -11.13 -14.09 0.98
C GLU A 231 -10.70 -12.93 1.88
N LEU A 232 -10.18 -11.84 1.30
CA LEU A 232 -9.79 -10.64 2.05
C LEU A 232 -10.98 -9.92 2.68
N LEU A 233 -12.08 -9.74 1.94
CA LEU A 233 -13.30 -9.16 2.48
C LEU A 233 -13.85 -9.98 3.64
N THR A 234 -13.81 -11.31 3.55
CA THR A 234 -14.19 -12.20 4.65
C THR A 234 -13.26 -12.03 5.86
N ARG A 235 -11.96 -11.95 5.63
CA ARG A 235 -10.93 -11.77 6.68
C ARG A 235 -11.13 -10.48 7.48
N VAL A 236 -11.45 -9.37 6.82
CA VAL A 236 -11.71 -8.10 7.50
C VAL A 236 -13.10 -8.01 8.13
N GLY A 237 -13.88 -9.09 8.06
CA GLY A 237 -15.24 -9.14 8.60
C GLY A 237 -16.23 -8.23 7.86
N PHE A 238 -16.01 -8.00 6.57
CA PHE A 238 -16.91 -7.20 5.75
C PHE A 238 -18.29 -7.87 5.65
N ALA A 239 -19.30 -7.17 6.14
CA ALA A 239 -20.68 -7.61 6.14
C ALA A 239 -21.61 -6.39 6.06
N PRO A 240 -21.78 -5.77 4.88
CA PRO A 240 -22.57 -4.56 4.75
C PRO A 240 -24.00 -4.80 5.22
N SER A 241 -24.61 -3.77 5.81
CA SER A 241 -26.00 -3.78 6.25
C SER A 241 -26.91 -4.10 5.07
N GLY A 242 -27.85 -5.03 5.23
CA GLY A 242 -28.76 -5.42 4.18
C GLY A 242 -29.40 -6.78 4.40
N ASP A 243 -29.59 -7.53 3.35
CA ASP A 243 -30.22 -8.85 3.40
C ASP A 243 -29.31 -9.85 4.15
N ASP A 244 -29.73 -10.28 5.33
CA ASP A 244 -29.03 -11.26 6.15
C ASP A 244 -28.87 -12.63 5.47
N ASN A 245 -29.71 -12.90 4.44
CA ASN A 245 -29.64 -14.11 3.64
C ASN A 245 -28.67 -13.99 2.44
N ALA A 246 -28.12 -12.79 2.17
CA ALA A 246 -27.19 -12.60 1.08
C ALA A 246 -25.90 -13.37 1.31
N THR A 247 -25.37 -13.97 0.26
CA THR A 247 -24.06 -14.62 0.29
C THR A 247 -22.94 -13.58 0.39
N GLN A 248 -21.75 -13.99 0.82
CA GLN A 248 -20.58 -13.11 0.84
C GLN A 248 -20.29 -12.53 -0.56
N ALA A 249 -20.48 -13.32 -1.62
CA ALA A 249 -20.29 -12.86 -2.98
C ALA A 249 -21.30 -11.79 -3.40
N GLU A 250 -22.53 -11.86 -2.93
CA GLU A 250 -23.55 -10.82 -3.18
C GLU A 250 -23.24 -9.55 -2.39
N ARG A 251 -22.87 -9.69 -1.11
CA ARG A 251 -22.47 -8.56 -0.26
C ARG A 251 -21.27 -7.80 -0.84
N SER A 252 -20.29 -8.51 -1.36
CA SER A 252 -19.09 -7.93 -1.94
C SER A 252 -19.34 -7.10 -3.21
N ARG A 253 -20.51 -7.27 -3.86
CA ARG A 253 -20.95 -6.46 -5.00
C ARG A 253 -21.59 -5.13 -4.61
N ALA A 254 -21.84 -4.90 -3.31
CA ALA A 254 -22.35 -3.61 -2.84
C ALA A 254 -21.41 -2.47 -3.23
N LEU A 255 -21.98 -1.38 -3.78
CA LEU A 255 -21.19 -0.21 -4.17
C LEU A 255 -20.67 0.51 -2.92
N VAL A 256 -19.41 0.90 -2.93
CA VAL A 256 -18.77 1.53 -1.77
C VAL A 256 -19.51 2.78 -1.29
N ARG A 257 -20.09 3.58 -2.20
CA ARG A 257 -20.90 4.76 -1.82
C ARG A 257 -22.15 4.44 -1.02
N THR A 258 -22.62 3.18 -1.04
CA THR A 258 -23.82 2.75 -0.30
C THR A 258 -23.50 2.10 1.05
N LEU A 259 -22.20 1.90 1.34
CA LEU A 259 -21.75 1.26 2.56
C LEU A 259 -21.81 2.23 3.75
N GLY A 260 -22.09 1.67 4.93
CA GLY A 260 -21.88 2.37 6.20
C GLY A 260 -20.39 2.69 6.45
N ALA A 261 -20.13 3.54 7.45
CA ALA A 261 -18.78 4.00 7.73
C ALA A 261 -17.83 2.84 8.10
N VAL A 262 -18.27 1.94 8.98
CA VAL A 262 -17.45 0.80 9.44
C VAL A 262 -17.16 -0.20 8.32
N ASP A 263 -18.15 -0.51 7.47
CA ASP A 263 -17.92 -1.42 6.34
C ASP A 263 -17.01 -0.80 5.29
N ARG A 264 -17.11 0.51 5.09
CA ARG A 264 -16.17 1.24 4.23
C ARG A 264 -14.75 1.17 4.79
N ALA A 265 -14.57 1.38 6.10
CA ALA A 265 -13.27 1.27 6.75
C ALA A 265 -12.70 -0.16 6.63
N ARG A 266 -13.52 -1.22 6.77
CA ARG A 266 -13.09 -2.60 6.52
C ARG A 266 -12.61 -2.82 5.09
N VAL A 267 -13.32 -2.31 4.10
CA VAL A 267 -12.88 -2.39 2.69
C VAL A 267 -11.56 -1.64 2.48
N MET A 268 -11.37 -0.48 3.12
CA MET A 268 -10.10 0.27 3.08
C MET A 268 -8.94 -0.56 3.64
N VAL A 269 -9.13 -1.20 4.81
CA VAL A 269 -8.12 -2.10 5.38
C VAL A 269 -7.84 -3.26 4.43
N ALA A 270 -8.87 -3.89 3.86
CA ALA A 270 -8.70 -4.98 2.89
C ALA A 270 -7.88 -4.54 1.66
N CYS A 271 -8.14 -3.36 1.11
CA CYS A 271 -7.36 -2.79 0.01
C CYS A 271 -5.89 -2.53 0.41
N ALA A 272 -5.66 -1.98 1.61
CA ALA A 272 -4.31 -1.71 2.09
C ALA A 272 -3.47 -2.98 2.25
N ILE A 273 -4.08 -4.12 2.59
CA ILE A 273 -3.38 -5.42 2.74
C ILE A 273 -3.44 -6.30 1.49
N ALA A 274 -4.13 -5.89 0.43
CA ALA A 274 -4.40 -6.70 -0.76
C ALA A 274 -3.13 -7.17 -1.49
N THR A 275 -2.08 -6.38 -1.43
CA THR A 275 -0.77 -6.70 -2.03
C THR A 275 0.20 -7.38 -1.07
N ASP A 276 -0.27 -7.80 0.11
CA ASP A 276 0.57 -8.37 1.18
C ASP A 276 1.81 -7.51 1.47
N PRO A 277 1.64 -6.22 1.84
CA PRO A 277 2.75 -5.31 2.06
C PRO A 277 3.52 -5.64 3.34
N ASP A 278 4.75 -5.11 3.46
CA ASP A 278 5.56 -5.21 4.68
C ASP A 278 5.05 -4.23 5.76
N ILE A 279 4.52 -3.09 5.34
CA ILE A 279 4.05 -2.00 6.20
C ILE A 279 2.61 -1.67 5.81
N VAL A 280 1.74 -1.48 6.80
CA VAL A 280 0.41 -0.89 6.63
C VAL A 280 0.43 0.49 7.28
N LEU A 281 0.30 1.53 6.47
CA LEU A 281 0.20 2.93 6.92
C LEU A 281 -1.27 3.34 6.88
N ALA A 282 -1.81 3.74 8.03
CA ALA A 282 -3.17 4.22 8.16
C ALA A 282 -3.19 5.67 8.67
N ASP A 283 -3.83 6.52 7.90
CA ASP A 283 -4.00 7.95 8.17
C ASP A 283 -5.41 8.20 8.66
N GLU A 284 -5.54 8.61 9.92
CA GLU A 284 -6.81 8.90 10.60
C GLU A 284 -7.90 7.84 10.34
N PRO A 285 -7.62 6.54 10.56
CA PRO A 285 -8.50 5.45 10.10
C PRO A 285 -9.88 5.44 10.77
N THR A 286 -10.03 6.15 11.88
CA THR A 286 -11.25 6.16 12.71
C THR A 286 -11.96 7.51 12.78
N ALA A 287 -11.48 8.54 12.09
CA ALA A 287 -11.99 9.92 12.19
C ALA A 287 -13.49 10.09 11.92
N THR A 288 -14.12 9.17 11.16
CA THR A 288 -15.55 9.23 10.83
C THR A 288 -16.40 8.18 11.54
N LEU A 289 -15.82 7.46 12.51
CA LEU A 289 -16.44 6.35 13.22
C LEU A 289 -16.87 6.77 14.63
N ASP A 290 -17.89 6.11 15.16
CA ASP A 290 -18.16 6.18 16.59
C ASP A 290 -17.16 5.34 17.40
N GLU A 291 -17.17 5.47 18.72
CA GLU A 291 -16.19 4.83 19.60
C GLU A 291 -16.16 3.29 19.46
N ALA A 292 -17.31 2.65 19.32
CA ALA A 292 -17.41 1.19 19.20
C ALA A 292 -16.89 0.68 17.85
N ASP A 293 -17.25 1.37 16.78
CA ASP A 293 -16.79 1.09 15.43
C ASP A 293 -15.29 1.41 15.30
N ALA A 294 -14.82 2.51 15.92
CA ALA A 294 -13.41 2.86 15.98
C ALA A 294 -12.58 1.76 16.65
N ALA A 295 -13.00 1.28 17.82
CA ALA A 295 -12.34 0.17 18.50
C ALA A 295 -12.25 -1.08 17.61
N THR A 296 -13.33 -1.41 16.90
CA THR A 296 -13.37 -2.54 15.97
C THR A 296 -12.33 -2.41 14.86
N ILE A 297 -12.18 -1.23 14.28
CA ILE A 297 -11.21 -0.99 13.19
C ILE A 297 -9.77 -0.97 13.71
N LEU A 298 -9.54 -0.41 14.92
CA LEU A 298 -8.21 -0.44 15.55
C LEU A 298 -7.77 -1.86 15.87
N ASP A 299 -8.65 -2.70 16.39
CA ASP A 299 -8.37 -4.12 16.63
C ASP A 299 -8.10 -4.86 15.33
N LEU A 300 -8.85 -4.55 14.27
CA LEU A 300 -8.62 -5.11 12.95
C LEU A 300 -7.23 -4.71 12.39
N LEU A 301 -6.82 -3.46 12.55
CA LEU A 301 -5.49 -2.97 12.13
C LEU A 301 -4.38 -3.65 12.93
N ARG A 302 -4.50 -3.74 14.26
CA ARG A 302 -3.54 -4.45 15.12
C ARG A 302 -3.40 -5.92 14.71
N ALA A 303 -4.51 -6.58 14.38
CA ALA A 303 -4.48 -7.97 13.92
C ALA A 303 -3.67 -8.15 12.62
N GLN A 304 -3.46 -7.09 11.82
CA GLN A 304 -2.67 -7.17 10.59
C GLN A 304 -1.16 -7.26 10.84
N VAL A 305 -0.68 -7.01 12.04
CA VAL A 305 0.73 -7.21 12.44
C VAL A 305 1.17 -8.65 12.14
N HIS A 306 0.27 -9.61 12.36
CA HIS A 306 0.51 -11.02 12.06
C HIS A 306 -0.12 -11.38 10.70
N GLY A 307 0.62 -11.18 9.62
CA GLY A 307 0.23 -11.64 8.28
C GLY A 307 0.28 -13.17 8.16
N GLU A 308 -0.30 -13.72 7.10
CA GLU A 308 -0.27 -15.17 6.86
C GLU A 308 1.14 -15.72 6.63
N SER A 309 1.98 -14.95 5.96
CA SER A 309 3.31 -15.38 5.52
C SER A 309 4.46 -14.67 6.23
N LYS A 310 4.17 -13.52 6.86
CA LYS A 310 5.20 -12.66 7.46
C LYS A 310 4.64 -11.77 8.56
N GLN A 311 5.54 -11.27 9.42
CA GLN A 311 5.22 -10.17 10.33
C GLN A 311 5.25 -8.85 9.57
N ARG A 312 4.26 -7.99 9.84
CA ARG A 312 4.16 -6.64 9.28
C ARG A 312 4.39 -5.61 10.37
N THR A 313 4.60 -4.40 9.95
CA THR A 313 4.48 -3.22 10.82
C THR A 313 3.20 -2.48 10.45
N VAL A 314 2.40 -2.13 11.44
CA VAL A 314 1.21 -1.29 11.28
C VAL A 314 1.53 0.07 11.89
N ILE A 315 1.32 1.14 11.13
CA ILE A 315 1.56 2.52 11.58
C ILE A 315 0.26 3.31 11.40
N VAL A 316 -0.28 3.79 12.50
CA VAL A 316 -1.49 4.63 12.53
C VAL A 316 -1.05 6.06 12.86
N VAL A 317 -1.19 6.96 11.91
CA VAL A 317 -0.95 8.40 12.13
C VAL A 317 -2.27 9.03 12.52
N THR A 318 -2.29 9.75 13.64
CA THR A 318 -3.53 10.32 14.18
C THR A 318 -3.27 11.54 15.05
N THR A 319 -4.28 12.39 15.15
CA THR A 319 -4.33 13.52 16.08
C THR A 319 -5.01 13.17 17.40
N ASP A 320 -5.62 11.98 17.51
CA ASP A 320 -6.30 11.53 18.71
C ASP A 320 -5.36 10.65 19.60
N PRO A 321 -5.02 11.11 20.82
CA PRO A 321 -4.17 10.35 21.73
C PRO A 321 -4.76 9.00 22.15
N HIS A 322 -6.09 8.84 22.16
CA HIS A 322 -6.72 7.56 22.46
C HIS A 322 -6.51 6.55 21.33
N VAL A 323 -6.58 6.99 20.09
CA VAL A 323 -6.30 6.17 18.91
C VAL A 323 -4.82 5.77 18.87
N ALA A 324 -3.91 6.73 19.12
CA ALA A 324 -2.48 6.43 19.20
C ALA A 324 -2.16 5.45 20.33
N GLY A 325 -2.74 5.63 21.51
CA GLY A 325 -2.55 4.78 22.67
C GLY A 325 -3.20 3.38 22.58
N ALA A 326 -4.04 3.13 21.56
CA ALA A 326 -4.63 1.82 21.29
C ALA A 326 -3.66 0.88 20.57
N MET A 327 -2.55 1.37 20.02
CA MET A 327 -1.50 0.56 19.39
C MET A 327 -0.52 0.01 20.43
N ASP A 328 0.36 -0.90 20.01
CA ASP A 328 1.33 -1.54 20.93
C ASP A 328 2.36 -0.53 21.45
N GLU A 329 2.78 0.41 20.60
CA GLU A 329 3.70 1.49 20.94
C GLU A 329 3.19 2.84 20.41
N THR A 330 3.47 3.91 21.17
CA THR A 330 3.10 5.29 20.79
C THR A 330 4.36 6.11 20.54
N ILE A 331 4.40 6.80 19.38
CA ILE A 331 5.41 7.79 19.02
C ILE A 331 4.73 9.15 19.08
N ASP A 332 5.12 9.98 20.04
CA ASP A 332 4.56 11.32 20.22
C ASP A 332 5.43 12.36 19.48
N LEU A 333 4.84 13.03 18.48
CA LEU A 333 5.47 14.06 17.64
C LEU A 333 4.81 15.45 17.85
N THR A 334 4.11 15.66 18.97
CA THR A 334 3.41 16.93 19.25
C THR A 334 4.30 18.04 19.78
N HIS A 335 5.62 17.87 19.80
CA HIS A 335 6.60 18.78 20.43
C HIS A 335 7.29 19.70 19.43
#